data_afd51fa5bec747fd46fac2abed2166fa
#
_entry.id   afd51fa5bec747fd46fac2abed2166fa
#
_cell.length_a   1.000
_cell.length_b   1.000
_cell.length_c   1.000
_cell.angle_alpha   90.00
_cell.angle_beta   90.00
_cell.angle_gamma   90.00
#
_symmetry.space_group_name_H-M   'P 1'
#
loop_
_entity.id
_entity.type
_entity.pdbx_description
1 polymer ?
#
loop_
_entity_poly.entity_id
_entity_poly.type
_entity_poly.pdbx_seq_one_letter_code
_entity_poly.pdbx_strand_id
1 'polypeptide(L)'
;MAEWKKLAIHNDLKDSEQLVPFIEEIGDELHLSFALVTSLNLALEEALVNSIQYAYAEGETGDITLTVDWDEHLSILTFSLIDAGIPFDPTQMPDADTTLSADERPIGGLGILLIRKIMDSVSYQRIGNENHLVMTKKI
;
A
#
# COMPACT_ATOMS: atom_id res chain seq x y z
N MET A 1 -11.71 -3.16 14.79
CA MET A 1 -12.54 -2.19 14.11
C MET A 1 -13.11 -2.78 12.84
N ALA A 2 -14.27 -2.31 12.45
CA ALA A 2 -14.93 -2.83 11.26
C ALA A 2 -14.33 -2.24 10.00
N GLU A 3 -14.21 -3.05 8.96
CA GLU A 3 -13.81 -2.61 7.65
C GLU A 3 -14.82 -1.58 7.11
N TRP A 4 -14.31 -0.44 6.66
CA TRP A 4 -15.16 0.65 6.13
C TRP A 4 -15.25 0.58 4.61
N LYS A 5 -14.10 0.37 3.94
CA LYS A 5 -14.05 0.27 2.49
C LYS A 5 -13.09 -0.84 2.08
N LYS A 6 -13.27 -1.35 0.86
CA LYS A 6 -12.47 -2.46 0.35
C LYS A 6 -12.30 -2.32 -1.16
N LEU A 7 -11.06 -2.52 -1.62
CA LEU A 7 -10.72 -2.64 -3.03
C LEU A 7 -10.09 -4.01 -3.25
N ALA A 8 -10.68 -4.80 -4.14
CA ALA A 8 -10.15 -6.12 -4.50
C ALA A 8 -9.70 -6.12 -5.96
N ILE A 9 -8.46 -6.49 -6.19
CA ILE A 9 -7.88 -6.57 -7.53
C ILE A 9 -7.08 -7.87 -7.67
N HIS A 10 -6.60 -8.13 -8.88
CA HIS A 10 -5.66 -9.21 -9.16
C HIS A 10 -4.25 -8.64 -9.31
N ASN A 11 -3.25 -9.51 -9.38
CA ASN A 11 -1.85 -9.12 -9.51
C ASN A 11 -1.47 -8.68 -10.93
N ASP A 12 -2.36 -7.96 -11.59
CA ASP A 12 -2.12 -7.36 -12.90
C ASP A 12 -1.84 -5.86 -12.68
N LEU A 13 -0.72 -5.39 -13.20
CA LEU A 13 -0.33 -3.98 -13.05
C LEU A 13 -1.43 -3.02 -13.54
N LYS A 14 -2.18 -3.43 -14.56
CA LYS A 14 -3.31 -2.65 -15.07
C LYS A 14 -4.37 -2.40 -14.00
N ASP A 15 -4.57 -3.36 -13.10
CA ASP A 15 -5.58 -3.24 -12.04
C ASP A 15 -5.23 -2.14 -11.03
N SER A 16 -3.96 -1.73 -10.96
CA SER A 16 -3.53 -0.64 -10.06
C SER A 16 -4.21 0.69 -10.39
N GLU A 17 -4.73 0.84 -11.61
CA GLU A 17 -5.45 2.05 -12.02
C GLU A 17 -6.73 2.27 -11.21
N GLN A 18 -7.26 1.23 -10.57
CA GLN A 18 -8.47 1.32 -9.75
C GLN A 18 -8.21 2.02 -8.40
N LEU A 19 -6.95 2.17 -8.02
CA LEU A 19 -6.58 2.77 -6.73
C LEU A 19 -6.95 4.25 -6.64
N VAL A 20 -6.64 5.03 -7.69
CA VAL A 20 -6.83 6.48 -7.67
C VAL A 20 -8.29 6.86 -7.39
N PRO A 21 -9.29 6.36 -8.13
CA PRO A 21 -10.68 6.71 -7.83
C PRO A 21 -11.14 6.19 -6.47
N PHE A 22 -10.59 5.06 -6.01
CA PHE A 22 -10.91 4.52 -4.69
C PHE A 22 -10.47 5.47 -3.57
N ILE A 23 -9.24 5.99 -3.66
CA ILE A 23 -8.72 6.94 -2.66
C ILE A 23 -9.39 8.30 -2.78
N GLU A 24 -9.72 8.74 -3.99
CA GLU A 24 -10.45 9.99 -4.19
C GLU A 24 -11.83 9.97 -3.52
N GLU A 25 -12.52 8.82 -3.58
CA GLU A 25 -13.80 8.65 -2.90
C GLU A 25 -13.65 8.80 -1.38
N ILE A 26 -12.59 8.22 -0.80
CA ILE A 26 -12.30 8.38 0.62
C ILE A 26 -12.03 9.86 0.94
N GLY A 27 -11.26 10.52 0.10
CA GLY A 27 -10.97 11.95 0.25
C GLY A 27 -12.21 12.81 0.24
N ASP A 28 -13.14 12.51 -0.65
CA ASP A 28 -14.40 13.25 -0.73
C ASP A 28 -15.26 13.03 0.51
N GLU A 29 -15.38 11.79 0.99
CA GLU A 29 -16.20 11.48 2.16
C GLU A 29 -15.65 12.08 3.45
N LEU A 30 -14.33 12.13 3.60
CA LEU A 30 -13.67 12.66 4.80
C LEU A 30 -13.23 14.11 4.65
N HIS A 31 -13.52 14.75 3.53
CA HIS A 31 -13.13 16.14 3.25
C HIS A 31 -11.62 16.36 3.37
N LEU A 32 -10.83 15.41 2.82
CA LEU A 32 -9.37 15.51 2.87
C LEU A 32 -8.89 16.53 1.82
N SER A 33 -7.75 17.19 2.12
CA SER A 33 -7.13 18.09 1.17
C SER A 33 -6.63 17.33 -0.07
N PHE A 34 -6.53 18.03 -1.18
CA PHE A 34 -5.96 17.49 -2.42
C PHE A 34 -4.54 16.98 -2.18
N ALA A 35 -3.74 17.72 -1.43
CA ALA A 35 -2.36 17.34 -1.13
C ALA A 35 -2.30 16.02 -0.37
N LEU A 36 -3.18 15.82 0.61
CA LEU A 36 -3.22 14.58 1.38
C LEU A 36 -3.68 13.40 0.53
N VAL A 37 -4.73 13.58 -0.28
CA VAL A 37 -5.20 12.53 -1.20
C VAL A 37 -4.09 12.11 -2.15
N THR A 38 -3.35 13.08 -2.71
CA THR A 38 -2.22 12.80 -3.61
C THR A 38 -1.13 12.01 -2.89
N SER A 39 -0.79 12.39 -1.66
CA SER A 39 0.22 11.69 -0.86
C SER A 39 -0.21 10.25 -0.57
N LEU A 40 -1.46 10.05 -0.17
CA LEU A 40 -2.00 8.70 0.09
C LEU A 40 -1.94 7.84 -1.16
N ASN A 41 -2.31 8.40 -2.32
CA ASN A 41 -2.22 7.67 -3.58
C ASN A 41 -0.79 7.24 -3.89
N LEU A 42 0.19 8.12 -3.67
CA LEU A 42 1.60 7.79 -3.91
C LEU A 42 2.07 6.64 -3.04
N ALA A 43 1.80 6.70 -1.74
CA ALA A 43 2.24 5.67 -0.81
C ALA A 43 1.56 4.33 -1.10
N LEU A 44 0.25 4.35 -1.30
CA LEU A 44 -0.52 3.12 -1.52
C LEU A 44 -0.24 2.51 -2.89
N GLU A 45 0.02 3.32 -3.90
CA GLU A 45 0.43 2.81 -5.21
C GLU A 45 1.75 2.05 -5.12
N GLU A 46 2.73 2.59 -4.40
CA GLU A 46 4.00 1.91 -4.22
C GLU A 46 3.84 0.57 -3.49
N ALA A 47 3.03 0.55 -2.44
CA ALA A 47 2.74 -0.68 -1.71
C ALA A 47 2.03 -1.71 -2.61
N LEU A 48 1.05 -1.25 -3.38
CA LEU A 48 0.27 -2.11 -4.28
C LEU A 48 1.14 -2.67 -5.41
N VAL A 49 1.96 -1.84 -6.04
CA VAL A 49 2.86 -2.27 -7.12
C VAL A 49 3.87 -3.28 -6.59
N ASN A 50 4.39 -3.10 -5.38
CA ASN A 50 5.27 -4.07 -4.75
C ASN A 50 4.58 -5.44 -4.57
N SER A 51 3.33 -5.45 -4.11
CA SER A 51 2.55 -6.70 -4.03
C SER A 51 2.37 -7.35 -5.39
N ILE A 52 1.99 -6.55 -6.40
CA ILE A 52 1.79 -7.06 -7.76
C ILE A 52 3.06 -7.71 -8.31
N GLN A 53 4.22 -7.08 -8.08
CA GLN A 53 5.48 -7.53 -8.66
C GLN A 53 6.14 -8.67 -7.90
N TYR A 54 5.97 -8.73 -6.58
CA TYR A 54 6.77 -9.63 -5.74
C TYR A 54 5.99 -10.71 -5.00
N ALA A 55 4.67 -10.55 -4.82
CA ALA A 55 3.90 -11.53 -4.05
C ALA A 55 3.69 -12.84 -4.79
N TYR A 56 3.48 -12.78 -6.09
CA TYR A 56 3.17 -13.95 -6.91
C TYR A 56 4.25 -14.17 -7.96
N ALA A 57 4.50 -15.45 -8.29
CA ALA A 57 5.44 -15.79 -9.33
C ALA A 57 4.91 -15.34 -10.70
N GLU A 58 5.83 -15.09 -11.63
CA GLU A 58 5.47 -14.70 -12.98
C GLU A 58 4.55 -15.74 -13.61
N GLY A 59 3.44 -15.28 -14.20
CA GLY A 59 2.44 -16.14 -14.80
C GLY A 59 1.39 -16.66 -13.84
N GLU A 60 1.56 -16.48 -12.52
CA GLU A 60 0.53 -16.84 -11.54
C GLU A 60 -0.46 -15.70 -11.39
N THR A 61 -1.74 -16.04 -11.21
CA THR A 61 -2.79 -15.06 -10.90
C THR A 61 -3.17 -15.19 -9.44
N GLY A 62 -3.15 -14.08 -8.72
CA GLY A 62 -3.52 -14.05 -7.31
C GLY A 62 -4.31 -12.80 -6.97
N ASP A 63 -5.00 -12.85 -5.85
CA ASP A 63 -5.81 -11.74 -5.36
C ASP A 63 -4.98 -10.81 -4.48
N ILE A 64 -5.26 -9.53 -4.57
CA ILE A 64 -4.70 -8.49 -3.72
C ILE A 64 -5.87 -7.65 -3.22
N THR A 65 -5.96 -7.45 -1.92
CA THR A 65 -7.06 -6.71 -1.31
C THR A 65 -6.52 -5.56 -0.48
N LEU A 66 -7.08 -4.38 -0.66
CA LEU A 66 -6.82 -3.23 0.17
C LEU A 66 -8.07 -2.96 1.00
N THR A 67 -7.98 -3.11 2.32
CA THR A 67 -9.07 -2.74 3.21
C THR A 67 -8.75 -1.43 3.91
N VAL A 68 -9.79 -0.68 4.24
CA VAL A 68 -9.64 0.61 4.91
C VAL A 68 -10.57 0.64 6.11
N ASP A 69 -10.02 0.95 7.28
CA ASP A 69 -10.76 1.20 8.49
C ASP A 69 -10.67 2.68 8.83
N TRP A 70 -11.77 3.27 9.25
CA TRP A 70 -11.82 4.66 9.69
C TRP A 70 -12.22 4.72 11.16
N ASP A 71 -11.33 5.24 11.99
CA ASP A 71 -11.60 5.50 13.41
C ASP A 71 -11.93 6.98 13.57
N GLU A 72 -13.22 7.27 13.71
CA GLU A 72 -13.71 8.63 13.82
C GLU A 72 -13.24 9.31 15.11
N HIS A 73 -13.12 8.55 16.20
CA HIS A 73 -12.70 9.11 17.51
C HIS A 73 -11.23 9.52 17.50
N LEU A 74 -10.38 8.69 16.93
CA LEU A 74 -8.94 8.95 16.88
C LEU A 74 -8.54 9.70 15.62
N SER A 75 -9.43 9.83 14.65
CA SER A 75 -9.16 10.39 13.32
C SER A 75 -8.01 9.67 12.63
N ILE A 76 -8.07 8.33 12.61
CA ILE A 76 -7.03 7.50 12.00
C ILE A 76 -7.62 6.66 10.86
N LEU A 77 -6.98 6.73 9.70
CA LEU A 77 -7.20 5.80 8.61
C LEU A 77 -6.19 4.66 8.74
N THR A 78 -6.68 3.43 8.67
CA THR A 78 -5.83 2.24 8.66
C THR A 78 -6.05 1.50 7.34
N PHE A 79 -4.97 1.38 6.58
CA PHE A 79 -4.95 0.66 5.30
C PHE A 79 -4.27 -0.68 5.51
N SER A 80 -4.93 -1.77 5.13
CA SER A 80 -4.35 -3.11 5.21
C SER A 80 -4.28 -3.68 3.80
N LEU A 81 -3.07 -3.91 3.31
CA LEU A 81 -2.84 -4.51 2.00
C LEU A 81 -2.55 -6.00 2.21
N ILE A 82 -3.40 -6.83 1.65
CA ILE A 82 -3.41 -8.27 1.89
C ILE A 82 -3.23 -9.03 0.58
N ASP A 83 -2.28 -9.95 0.54
CA ASP A 83 -2.12 -10.89 -0.56
C ASP A 83 -1.83 -12.29 -0.01
N ALA A 84 -2.03 -13.30 -0.85
CA ALA A 84 -1.76 -14.70 -0.51
C ALA A 84 -0.50 -15.22 -1.22
N GLY A 85 0.44 -14.32 -1.47
CA GLY A 85 1.68 -14.64 -2.15
C GLY A 85 2.74 -15.22 -1.23
N ILE A 86 3.97 -15.27 -1.75
CA ILE A 86 5.11 -15.70 -0.95
C ILE A 86 5.36 -14.72 0.20
N PRO A 87 5.92 -15.18 1.32
CA PRO A 87 6.28 -14.27 2.41
C PRO A 87 7.24 -13.19 1.91
N PHE A 88 6.83 -11.94 2.04
CA PHE A 88 7.62 -10.80 1.61
C PHE A 88 7.34 -9.63 2.54
N ASP A 89 8.35 -9.22 3.30
CA ASP A 89 8.25 -8.09 4.24
C ASP A 89 8.97 -6.87 3.65
N PRO A 90 8.21 -5.92 3.05
CA PRO A 90 8.84 -4.73 2.50
C PRO A 90 9.47 -3.82 3.56
N THR A 91 9.08 -3.95 4.84
CA THR A 91 9.65 -3.14 5.92
C THR A 91 11.09 -3.52 6.24
N GLN A 92 11.53 -4.70 5.80
CA GLN A 92 12.91 -5.17 5.98
C GLN A 92 13.82 -4.80 4.82
N MET A 93 13.28 -4.20 3.75
CA MET A 93 14.09 -3.73 2.64
C MET A 93 14.92 -2.53 3.09
N PRO A 94 16.21 -2.46 2.70
CA PRO A 94 17.02 -1.28 3.01
C PRO A 94 16.45 -0.04 2.30
N ASP A 95 16.66 1.13 2.92
CA ASP A 95 16.27 2.38 2.28
C ASP A 95 17.05 2.56 0.98
N ALA A 96 16.44 3.23 0.01
CA ALA A 96 17.08 3.48 -1.27
C ALA A 96 18.37 4.28 -1.08
N ASP A 97 19.44 3.84 -1.77
CA ASP A 97 20.68 4.59 -1.81
C ASP A 97 20.54 5.70 -2.84
N THR A 98 20.34 6.92 -2.37
CA THR A 98 20.12 8.08 -3.22
C THR A 98 21.39 8.54 -3.95
N THR A 99 22.55 7.95 -3.62
CA THR A 99 23.79 8.24 -4.36
C THR A 99 23.89 7.45 -5.65
N LEU A 100 23.07 6.40 -5.81
CA LEU A 100 23.03 5.61 -7.03
C LEU A 100 22.17 6.28 -8.10
N SER A 101 22.53 6.07 -9.37
CA SER A 101 21.68 6.51 -10.47
C SER A 101 20.38 5.69 -10.51
N ALA A 102 19.38 6.17 -11.24
CA ALA A 102 18.11 5.46 -11.37
C ALA A 102 18.29 4.03 -11.90
N ASP A 103 19.25 3.82 -12.80
CA ASP A 103 19.53 2.50 -13.37
C ASP A 103 20.21 1.54 -12.39
N GLU A 104 20.89 2.09 -11.38
CA GLU A 104 21.61 1.30 -10.38
C GLU A 104 20.75 0.95 -9.17
N ARG A 105 19.61 1.64 -8.98
CA ARG A 105 18.75 1.41 -7.81
C ARG A 105 17.94 0.13 -7.98
N PRO A 106 17.82 -0.67 -6.90
CA PRO A 106 16.90 -1.81 -6.92
C PRO A 106 15.46 -1.33 -7.15
N ILE A 107 14.68 -2.12 -7.88
CA ILE A 107 13.26 -1.86 -8.06
C ILE A 107 12.57 -1.96 -6.70
N GLY A 108 11.70 -0.99 -6.35
CA GLY A 108 10.95 -0.98 -5.11
C GLY A 108 11.68 -0.39 -3.90
N GLY A 109 12.99 -0.10 -4.02
CA GLY A 109 13.74 0.48 -2.91
C GLY A 109 13.25 1.85 -2.47
N LEU A 110 12.83 2.70 -3.41
CA LEU A 110 12.27 4.01 -3.12
C LEU A 110 10.87 3.91 -2.52
N GLY A 111 10.12 2.87 -2.88
CA GLY A 111 8.73 2.71 -2.46
C GLY A 111 8.56 2.65 -0.95
N ILE A 112 9.36 1.83 -0.25
CA ILE A 112 9.22 1.71 1.21
C ILE A 112 9.60 3.02 1.91
N LEU A 113 10.59 3.73 1.39
CA LEU A 113 10.98 5.03 1.94
C LEU A 113 9.83 6.03 1.80
N LEU A 114 9.18 6.05 0.64
CA LEU A 114 8.04 6.93 0.38
C LEU A 114 6.86 6.60 1.30
N ILE A 115 6.56 5.32 1.48
CA ILE A 115 5.51 4.86 2.38
C ILE A 115 5.78 5.33 3.81
N ARG A 116 7.02 5.14 4.29
CA ARG A 116 7.41 5.55 5.65
C ARG A 116 7.36 7.07 5.86
N LYS A 117 7.62 7.85 4.80
CA LYS A 117 7.55 9.31 4.90
C LYS A 117 6.11 9.83 4.95
N ILE A 118 5.20 9.16 4.25
CA ILE A 118 3.82 9.61 4.13
C ILE A 118 2.96 9.07 5.28
N MET A 119 3.11 7.79 5.59
CA MET A 119 2.31 7.13 6.62
C MET A 119 2.90 7.37 8.01
N ASP A 120 2.04 7.40 9.03
CA ASP A 120 2.49 7.56 10.41
C ASP A 120 3.05 6.25 10.97
N SER A 121 2.54 5.11 10.52
CA SER A 121 3.10 3.81 10.87
C SER A 121 2.98 2.83 9.71
N VAL A 122 3.91 1.90 9.64
CA VAL A 122 3.92 0.81 8.67
C VAL A 122 4.37 -0.44 9.40
N SER A 123 3.59 -1.50 9.32
CA SER A 123 3.96 -2.79 9.92
C SER A 123 3.60 -3.94 9.00
N TYR A 124 4.32 -5.03 9.12
CA TYR A 124 4.11 -6.24 8.34
C TYR A 124 3.82 -7.42 9.27
N GLN A 125 2.88 -8.28 8.86
CA GLN A 125 2.61 -9.52 9.58
C GLN A 125 2.25 -10.60 8.58
N ARG A 126 2.86 -11.78 8.75
CA ARG A 126 2.45 -12.97 8.01
C ARG A 126 1.40 -13.71 8.83
N ILE A 127 0.18 -13.82 8.31
CA ILE A 127 -0.93 -14.49 8.99
C ILE A 127 -1.39 -15.65 8.11
N GLY A 128 -1.11 -16.88 8.56
CA GLY A 128 -1.40 -18.06 7.75
C GLY A 128 -0.64 -18.01 6.42
N ASN A 129 -1.36 -18.03 5.32
CA ASN A 129 -0.80 -17.95 3.98
C ASN A 129 -0.89 -16.55 3.37
N GLU A 130 -1.09 -15.53 4.20
CA GLU A 130 -1.28 -14.16 3.73
C GLU A 130 -0.23 -13.21 4.26
N ASN A 131 0.17 -12.28 3.40
CA ASN A 131 0.95 -11.11 3.79
C ASN A 131 -0.02 -9.98 4.15
N HIS A 132 0.20 -9.33 5.29
CA HIS A 132 -0.57 -8.17 5.72
C HIS A 132 0.37 -7.01 5.95
N LEU A 133 0.30 -6.00 5.09
CA LEU A 133 1.01 -4.74 5.29
C LEU A 133 0.01 -3.71 5.80
N VAL A 134 0.21 -3.25 7.03
CA VAL A 134 -0.72 -2.33 7.69
C VAL A 134 -0.07 -0.96 7.80
N MET A 135 -0.76 0.05 7.30
CA MET A 135 -0.30 1.43 7.25
C MET A 135 -1.35 2.33 7.88
N THR A 136 -0.93 3.21 8.78
CA THR A 136 -1.86 4.15 9.41
C THR A 136 -1.53 5.58 9.06
N LYS A 137 -2.57 6.41 9.00
CA LYS A 137 -2.43 7.84 8.78
C LYS A 137 -3.42 8.59 9.66
N LYS A 138 -2.91 9.46 10.49
CA LYS A 138 -3.76 10.36 11.28
C LYS A 138 -4.21 11.53 10.40
N ILE A 139 -5.50 11.80 10.47
CA ILE A 139 -6.13 12.84 9.67
C ILE A 139 -6.35 14.11 10.49
#